data_b38b084a79eda0eeee3654c0abe8807e
#
_entry.id   b38b084a79eda0eeee3654c0abe8807e
#
_cell.length_a   1.000
_cell.length_b   1.000
_cell.length_c   1.000
_cell.angle_alpha   90.00
_cell.angle_beta   90.00
_cell.angle_gamma   90.00
#
_symmetry.space_group_name_H-M   'P 1'
#
loop_
_entity.id
_entity.type
_entity.pdbx_description
1 polymer ?
#
loop_
_entity_poly.entity_id
_entity_poly.type
_entity_poly.pdbx_seq_one_letter_code
_entity_poly.pdbx_strand_id
1 'polypeptide(L)'
;MDGLKVGEAAARSGWSARMLRYLEHVGLVVPDRTGGGYRLYGLRELNQLRTLAELRRRYDLEISDLVFAARLRWDPDLRKAVDGWFAGADDLGWVEWEQRKQERLLAA
;
A
#
# COMPACT_ATOMS: atom_id res chain seq x y z
N MET A 1 -25.54 12.59 0.46
CA MET A 1 -25.10 12.34 1.78
C MET A 1 -23.88 13.18 2.09
N ASP A 2 -23.97 13.77 3.17
CA ASP A 2 -22.86 14.58 3.63
C ASP A 2 -21.82 13.70 4.27
N GLY A 3 -20.60 13.92 3.96
CA GLY A 3 -19.51 13.17 4.56
C GLY A 3 -19.19 13.66 5.96
N LEU A 4 -18.41 12.89 6.68
CA LEU A 4 -17.86 13.25 7.97
C LEU A 4 -16.53 13.97 7.79
N LYS A 5 -16.27 14.98 8.60
CA LYS A 5 -14.96 15.60 8.66
C LYS A 5 -13.98 14.65 9.35
N VAL A 6 -12.68 14.94 9.22
CA VAL A 6 -11.63 14.02 9.69
C VAL A 6 -11.75 13.66 11.18
N GLY A 7 -12.10 14.62 12.04
CA GLY A 7 -12.27 14.37 13.47
C GLY A 7 -13.40 13.41 13.78
N GLU A 8 -14.53 13.58 13.12
CA GLU A 8 -15.70 12.70 13.26
C GLU A 8 -15.42 11.32 12.67
N ALA A 9 -14.77 11.28 11.51
CA ALA A 9 -14.39 10.02 10.88
C ALA A 9 -13.43 9.23 11.77
N ALA A 10 -12.48 9.91 12.40
CA ALA A 10 -11.55 9.28 13.35
C ALA A 10 -12.31 8.69 14.54
N ALA A 11 -13.24 9.44 15.13
CA ALA A 11 -14.04 8.98 16.24
C ALA A 11 -14.88 7.76 15.88
N ARG A 12 -15.47 7.74 14.69
CA ARG A 12 -16.34 6.66 14.22
C ARG A 12 -15.61 5.42 13.78
N SER A 13 -14.45 5.59 13.17
CA SER A 13 -13.70 4.47 12.57
C SER A 13 -12.71 3.80 13.52
N GLY A 14 -12.35 4.45 14.60
CA GLY A 14 -11.29 4.01 15.51
C GLY A 14 -9.88 4.31 15.01
N TRP A 15 -9.73 4.86 13.80
CA TRP A 15 -8.45 5.33 13.29
C TRP A 15 -8.16 6.73 13.81
N SER A 16 -6.90 7.04 14.13
CA SER A 16 -6.54 8.39 14.53
C SER A 16 -6.61 9.35 13.34
N ALA A 17 -6.83 10.62 13.60
CA ALA A 17 -6.82 11.63 12.54
C ALA A 17 -5.49 11.65 11.79
N ARG A 18 -4.38 11.45 12.51
CA ARG A 18 -3.04 11.35 11.90
C ARG A 18 -2.96 10.19 10.92
N MET A 19 -3.48 9.03 11.30
CA MET A 19 -3.48 7.85 10.43
C MET A 19 -4.39 8.05 9.22
N LEU A 20 -5.53 8.70 9.38
CA LEU A 20 -6.41 9.01 8.24
C LEU A 20 -5.69 9.87 7.20
N ARG A 21 -4.90 10.85 7.64
CA ARG A 21 -4.11 11.67 6.72
C ARG A 21 -3.02 10.85 6.03
N TYR A 22 -2.40 9.95 6.75
CA TYR A 22 -1.38 9.05 6.19
C TYR A 22 -1.99 8.11 5.16
N LEU A 23 -3.16 7.52 5.45
CA LEU A 23 -3.85 6.63 4.52
C LEU A 23 -4.22 7.35 3.22
N GLU A 24 -4.58 8.62 3.29
CA GLU A 24 -4.79 9.44 2.10
C GLU A 24 -3.49 9.65 1.35
N HIS A 25 -2.44 9.98 2.06
CA HIS A 25 -1.12 10.24 1.44
C HIS A 25 -0.62 9.04 0.64
N VAL A 26 -0.81 7.83 1.15
CA VAL A 26 -0.38 6.60 0.47
C VAL A 26 -1.43 6.03 -0.47
N GLY A 27 -2.58 6.69 -0.61
CA GLY A 27 -3.61 6.32 -1.57
C GLY A 27 -4.49 5.13 -1.19
N LEU A 28 -4.50 4.73 0.08
CA LEU A 28 -5.33 3.60 0.53
C LEU A 28 -6.77 4.00 0.82
N VAL A 29 -7.00 5.14 1.45
CA VAL A 29 -8.32 5.69 1.68
C VAL A 29 -8.27 7.18 1.36
N VAL A 30 -8.88 7.57 0.26
CA VAL A 30 -8.83 8.94 -0.25
C VAL A 30 -10.22 9.56 -0.15
N PRO A 31 -10.45 10.48 0.80
CA PRO A 31 -11.75 11.11 0.95
C PRO A 31 -11.99 12.16 -0.13
N ASP A 32 -13.25 12.49 -0.35
CA ASP A 32 -13.61 13.64 -1.16
C ASP A 32 -13.24 14.94 -0.45
N ARG A 33 -13.26 16.05 -1.18
CA ARG A 33 -12.99 17.37 -0.64
C ARG A 33 -14.21 18.26 -0.81
N THR A 34 -14.43 19.14 0.17
CA THR A 34 -15.43 20.22 0.03
C THR A 34 -14.89 21.30 -0.90
N GLY A 35 -15.73 22.24 -1.28
CA GLY A 35 -15.30 23.43 -2.01
C GLY A 35 -14.26 24.26 -1.26
N GLY A 36 -14.23 24.17 0.08
CA GLY A 36 -13.22 24.81 0.92
C GLY A 36 -11.96 23.99 1.15
N GLY A 37 -11.86 22.79 0.53
CA GLY A 37 -10.67 21.95 0.62
C GLY A 37 -10.63 21.01 1.82
N TYR A 38 -11.71 20.91 2.58
CA TYR A 38 -11.78 20.01 3.73
C TYR A 38 -12.10 18.57 3.29
N ARG A 39 -11.51 17.60 3.97
CA ARG A 39 -11.78 16.18 3.74
C ARG A 39 -13.19 15.80 4.16
N LEU A 40 -13.86 15.01 3.31
CA LEU A 40 -15.19 14.46 3.62
C LEU A 40 -15.16 12.94 3.44
N TYR A 41 -15.37 12.24 4.54
CA TYR A 41 -15.41 10.77 4.58
C TYR A 41 -16.86 10.31 4.46
N GLY A 42 -17.22 9.76 3.32
CA GLY A 42 -18.53 9.20 3.08
C GLY A 42 -18.62 7.73 3.50
N LEU A 43 -19.76 7.10 3.18
CA LEU A 43 -19.98 5.69 3.51
C LEU A 43 -18.93 4.79 2.91
N ARG A 44 -18.51 5.06 1.67
CA ARG A 44 -17.46 4.29 0.99
C ARG A 44 -16.16 4.30 1.78
N GLU A 45 -15.71 5.48 2.20
CA GLU A 45 -14.45 5.63 2.93
C GLU A 45 -14.54 5.03 4.33
N LEU A 46 -15.68 5.15 5.00
CA LEU A 46 -15.88 4.52 6.31
C LEU A 46 -15.85 3.00 6.20
N ASN A 47 -16.43 2.43 5.14
CA ASN A 47 -16.35 1.00 4.87
C ASN A 47 -14.93 0.56 4.53
N GLN A 48 -14.20 1.36 3.77
CA GLN A 48 -12.78 1.09 3.48
C GLN A 48 -11.96 1.06 4.76
N LEU A 49 -12.18 2.02 5.65
CA LEU A 49 -11.47 2.10 6.93
C LEU A 49 -11.75 0.88 7.81
N ARG A 50 -13.01 0.47 7.89
CA ARG A 50 -13.40 -0.71 8.66
C ARG A 50 -12.78 -1.98 8.06
N THR A 51 -12.86 -2.15 6.76
CA THR A 51 -12.32 -3.32 6.08
C THR A 51 -10.81 -3.38 6.20
N LEU A 52 -10.14 -2.22 6.13
CA LEU A 52 -8.69 -2.14 6.28
C LEU A 52 -8.25 -2.60 7.68
N ALA A 53 -8.95 -2.15 8.71
CA ALA A 53 -8.69 -2.58 10.08
C ALA A 53 -8.91 -4.09 10.25
N GLU A 54 -9.97 -4.61 9.63
CA GLU A 54 -10.29 -6.04 9.65
C GLU A 54 -9.21 -6.88 8.97
N LEU A 55 -8.74 -6.45 7.79
CA LEU A 55 -7.69 -7.14 7.05
C LEU A 55 -6.38 -7.20 7.85
N ARG A 56 -6.02 -6.08 8.47
CA ARG A 56 -4.80 -6.04 9.30
C ARG A 56 -4.88 -7.02 10.46
N ARG A 57 -6.00 -7.02 11.15
CA ARG A 57 -6.20 -7.87 12.31
C ARG A 57 -6.28 -9.35 11.93
N ARG A 58 -7.06 -9.65 10.89
CA ARG A 58 -7.36 -11.04 10.50
C ARG A 58 -6.15 -11.74 9.90
N TYR A 59 -5.35 -11.02 9.13
CA TYR A 59 -4.20 -11.59 8.39
C TYR A 59 -2.86 -11.12 8.93
N ASP A 60 -2.83 -10.42 10.06
CA ASP A 60 -1.62 -9.90 10.68
C ASP A 60 -0.78 -9.06 9.71
N LEU A 61 -1.44 -8.11 9.05
CA LEU A 61 -0.80 -7.25 8.06
C LEU A 61 -0.40 -5.89 8.63
N GLU A 62 0.71 -5.39 8.14
CA GLU A 62 1.15 -4.02 8.38
C GLU A 62 0.55 -3.11 7.31
N ILE A 63 0.49 -1.80 7.59
CA ILE A 63 0.03 -0.82 6.59
C ILE A 63 0.93 -0.87 5.35
N SER A 64 2.24 -1.04 5.52
CA SER A 64 3.20 -1.15 4.42
C SER A 64 2.88 -2.31 3.47
N ASP A 65 2.37 -3.44 3.99
CA ASP A 65 1.95 -4.56 3.16
C ASP A 65 0.80 -4.17 2.24
N LEU A 66 -0.14 -3.39 2.78
CA LEU A 66 -1.32 -2.95 2.03
C LEU A 66 -0.97 -1.87 1.02
N VAL A 67 -0.02 -1.00 1.34
CA VAL A 67 0.51 0.01 0.40
C VAL A 67 1.17 -0.70 -0.79
N PHE A 68 1.97 -1.71 -0.53
CA PHE A 68 2.62 -2.50 -1.57
C PHE A 68 1.59 -3.22 -2.44
N ALA A 69 0.61 -3.88 -1.82
CA ALA A 69 -0.47 -4.57 -2.53
C ALA A 69 -1.26 -3.62 -3.43
N ALA A 70 -1.57 -2.42 -2.94
CA ALA A 70 -2.26 -1.41 -3.73
C ALA A 70 -1.41 -0.97 -4.93
N ARG A 71 -0.11 -0.77 -4.71
CA ARG A 71 0.81 -0.37 -5.78
C ARG A 71 0.91 -1.43 -6.87
N LEU A 72 0.89 -2.71 -6.53
CA LEU A 72 0.89 -3.79 -7.51
C LEU A 72 -0.29 -3.71 -8.48
N ARG A 73 -1.42 -3.15 -8.04
CA ARG A 73 -2.61 -3.07 -8.89
C ARG A 73 -2.49 -2.05 -10.01
N TRP A 74 -1.75 -0.96 -9.76
CA TRP A 74 -1.69 0.13 -10.74
C TRP A 74 -0.30 0.38 -11.33
N ASP A 75 0.70 -0.40 -10.90
CA ASP A 75 2.07 -0.29 -11.43
C ASP A 75 2.42 -1.58 -12.18
N PRO A 76 2.21 -1.63 -13.51
CA PRO A 76 2.44 -2.85 -14.28
C PRO A 76 3.91 -3.26 -14.34
N ASP A 77 4.83 -2.31 -14.29
CA ASP A 77 6.27 -2.62 -14.29
C ASP A 77 6.67 -3.32 -12.99
N LEU A 78 6.18 -2.81 -11.86
CA LEU A 78 6.40 -3.45 -10.57
C LEU A 78 5.79 -4.86 -10.54
N ARG A 79 4.55 -5.00 -11.04
CA ARG A 79 3.88 -6.30 -11.09
C ARG A 79 4.69 -7.31 -11.89
N LYS A 80 5.19 -6.89 -13.05
CA LYS A 80 5.99 -7.74 -13.91
C LYS A 80 7.28 -8.18 -13.20
N ALA A 81 7.94 -7.26 -12.52
CA ALA A 81 9.16 -7.56 -11.77
C ALA A 81 8.90 -8.56 -10.64
N VAL A 82 7.80 -8.38 -9.92
CA VAL A 82 7.40 -9.29 -8.83
C VAL A 82 7.04 -10.67 -9.39
N ASP A 83 6.29 -10.73 -10.48
CA ASP A 83 5.94 -11.99 -11.13
C ASP A 83 7.20 -12.72 -11.60
N GLY A 84 8.16 -11.99 -12.15
CA GLY A 84 9.45 -12.55 -12.55
C GLY A 84 10.22 -13.10 -11.36
N TRP A 85 10.19 -12.41 -10.26
CA TRP A 85 10.81 -12.87 -9.02
C TRP A 85 10.17 -14.19 -8.54
N PHE A 86 8.85 -14.27 -8.52
CA PHE A 86 8.15 -15.51 -8.13
C PHE A 86 8.46 -16.67 -9.08
N ALA A 87 8.65 -16.38 -10.36
CA ALA A 87 8.98 -17.39 -11.36
C ALA A 87 10.47 -17.79 -11.33
N GLY A 88 11.27 -17.14 -10.50
CA GLY A 88 12.71 -17.40 -10.43
C GLY A 88 13.51 -16.80 -11.57
N ALA A 89 12.91 -15.84 -12.32
CA ALA A 89 13.59 -15.16 -13.42
C ALA A 89 14.55 -14.09 -12.89
N ASP A 90 15.68 -13.90 -13.58
CA ASP A 90 16.67 -12.87 -13.26
C ASP A 90 16.52 -11.66 -14.19
N ASP A 91 15.45 -10.90 -14.01
CA ASP A 91 15.17 -9.71 -14.82
C ASP A 91 16.14 -8.56 -14.54
N LEU A 92 16.84 -8.61 -13.40
CA LEU A 92 17.77 -7.56 -12.98
C LEU A 92 19.24 -7.91 -13.22
N GLY A 93 19.51 -9.12 -13.69
CA GLY A 93 20.88 -9.58 -13.98
C GLY A 93 21.73 -9.89 -12.76
N TRP A 94 21.13 -9.94 -11.57
CA TRP A 94 21.87 -10.13 -10.33
C TRP A 94 22.48 -11.52 -10.22
N VAL A 95 21.77 -12.55 -10.68
CA VAL A 95 22.24 -13.93 -10.62
C VAL A 95 23.48 -14.09 -11.49
N GLU A 96 23.46 -13.54 -12.70
CA GLU A 96 24.64 -13.57 -13.59
C GLU A 96 25.83 -12.83 -12.98
N TRP A 97 25.56 -11.67 -12.37
CA TRP A 97 26.60 -10.87 -11.72
C TRP A 97 27.25 -11.63 -10.56
N GLU A 98 26.45 -12.24 -9.70
CA GLU A 98 26.91 -13.04 -8.58
C GLU A 98 27.68 -14.27 -9.05
N GLN A 99 27.21 -14.94 -10.07
CA GLN A 99 27.87 -16.10 -10.66
C GLN A 99 29.26 -15.73 -11.20
N ARG A 100 29.38 -14.65 -11.96
CA ARG A 100 30.65 -14.15 -12.45
C ARG A 100 31.62 -13.79 -11.34
N LYS A 101 31.11 -13.22 -10.27
CA LYS A 101 31.89 -12.88 -9.09
C LYS A 101 32.46 -14.14 -8.42
N GLN A 102 31.63 -15.15 -8.26
CA GLN A 102 32.06 -16.44 -7.69
C GLN A 102 33.07 -17.14 -8.56
N GLU A 103 32.86 -17.13 -9.87
CA GLU A 103 33.81 -17.72 -10.83
C GLU A 103 35.18 -17.06 -10.73
N ARG A 104 35.22 -15.73 -10.61
CA ARG A 104 36.49 -15.00 -10.42
C ARG A 104 37.19 -15.36 -9.13
N LEU A 105 36.43 -15.55 -8.05
CA LEU A 105 37.01 -15.94 -6.76
C LEU A 105 37.55 -17.37 -6.80
N LEU A 106 36.89 -18.27 -7.51
CA LEU A 106 37.32 -19.65 -7.66
C LEU A 106 38.51 -19.77 -8.60
N ALA A 107 38.65 -18.89 -9.57
CA ALA A 107 39.77 -18.89 -10.53
C ALA A 107 41.06 -18.31 -9.93
N ALA A 108 40.93 -17.56 -8.85
CA ALA A 108 42.08 -17.02 -8.14
C ALA A 108 42.66 -18.07 -7.18
#